data_7a162368035c3b1baae843cecd2e2efc
#
_entry.id   7a162368035c3b1baae843cecd2e2efc
#
_cell.length_a   1.000
_cell.length_b   1.000
_cell.length_c   1.000
_cell.angle_alpha   90.00
_cell.angle_beta   90.00
_cell.angle_gamma   90.00
#
_symmetry.space_group_name_H-M   'P 1'
#
loop_
_entity.id
_entity.type
_entity.pdbx_description
1 polymer ?
#
loop_
_entity_poly.entity_id
_entity_poly.type
_entity_poly.pdbx_seq_one_letter_code
_entity_poly.pdbx_strand_id
1 'polypeptide(L)'
;MDSFLVILAQWAGGVGIAFADGAFLIDLAELSLSSLDSILAPIMKIWAGLPGLVQALVLVVLSIVCAKFADWILSSYVSRLVGKTETTIDDKLVELMHRPVFLVVLFLGLGMAAEQAGLPENGLWATKAILKTLGIIVLVLFAIRASRLILDALSRNQDRFHLIQSRTLPLFHNVSLLVIIGAAVYFLFLSWKIDPTAWLASAGIIGLALSFAAKDSLANLFAGAFILADAPYKIGDFVVLDSGERGRVTHIGLRSTRMLTRDDVEITIPNAVMGNSKITNESGGPYEKERIRVKVGVAYGTDVDRVEELLMAIAVSHPEIMQEPEPRVRFRAFGDSGLDFELLGWIQEPVLRGRLRHLLCKEIYKAFAEEGIEIPYPKRDVYLHGDAGSPAGD
;
A
#
# COMPACT_ATOMS: atom_id res chain seq x y z
N MET A 1 -46.40 -1.80 4.72
CA MET A 1 -46.21 -1.89 6.19
C MET A 1 -45.54 -3.22 6.54
N ASP A 2 -45.88 -4.31 5.86
CA ASP A 2 -45.24 -5.61 6.05
C ASP A 2 -43.73 -5.63 5.78
N SER A 3 -43.25 -4.82 4.80
CA SER A 3 -41.81 -4.73 4.49
C SER A 3 -41.00 -4.05 5.58
N PHE A 4 -41.57 -3.17 6.38
CA PHE A 4 -40.87 -2.45 7.45
C PHE A 4 -40.72 -3.32 8.70
N LEU A 5 -41.73 -4.11 9.02
CA LEU A 5 -41.70 -5.07 10.13
C LEU A 5 -40.73 -6.23 9.85
N VAL A 6 -40.63 -6.67 8.59
CA VAL A 6 -39.67 -7.70 8.16
C VAL A 6 -38.22 -7.17 8.27
N ILE A 7 -37.96 -5.93 7.93
CA ILE A 7 -36.64 -5.31 8.06
C ILE A 7 -36.22 -5.11 9.52
N LEU A 8 -37.17 -4.73 10.40
CA LEU A 8 -36.92 -4.62 11.86
C LEU A 8 -36.69 -6.00 12.50
N ALA A 9 -37.40 -7.04 12.07
CA ALA A 9 -37.22 -8.42 12.55
C ALA A 9 -35.87 -9.00 12.09
N GLN A 10 -35.41 -8.70 10.86
CA GLN A 10 -34.10 -9.08 10.38
C GLN A 10 -32.96 -8.32 11.09
N TRP A 11 -33.18 -7.08 11.52
CA TRP A 11 -32.20 -6.29 12.25
C TRP A 11 -32.06 -6.73 13.71
N ALA A 12 -33.18 -7.12 14.35
CA ALA A 12 -33.19 -7.66 15.71
C ALA A 12 -32.57 -9.07 15.81
N GLY A 13 -32.64 -9.87 14.74
CA GLY A 13 -32.02 -11.19 14.66
C GLY A 13 -30.52 -11.21 14.44
N GLY A 14 -29.91 -10.05 14.12
CA GLY A 14 -28.47 -9.91 13.83
C GLY A 14 -27.56 -9.66 15.05
N VAL A 15 -28.12 -9.47 16.25
CA VAL A 15 -27.33 -9.32 17.49
C VAL A 15 -27.38 -10.65 18.25
N GLY A 16 -26.51 -11.58 17.87
CA GLY A 16 -26.35 -12.87 18.50
C GLY A 16 -25.85 -12.74 19.94
N ILE A 17 -26.76 -12.93 20.91
CA ILE A 17 -26.42 -13.41 22.24
C ILE A 17 -26.95 -14.84 22.31
N ALA A 18 -26.04 -15.80 22.20
CA ALA A 18 -26.32 -17.20 22.41
C ALA A 18 -26.63 -17.45 23.88
N PHE A 19 -27.93 -17.67 24.20
CA PHE A 19 -28.32 -18.37 25.42
C PHE A 19 -29.31 -19.47 25.08
N ALA A 20 -29.11 -20.59 25.78
CA ALA A 20 -29.80 -21.83 25.63
C ALA A 20 -31.35 -21.69 25.67
N ASP A 21 -32.03 -22.55 24.90
CA ASP A 21 -33.46 -22.79 24.75
C ASP A 21 -34.18 -21.83 23.78
N GLY A 22 -34.09 -22.20 22.48
CA GLY A 22 -34.80 -21.55 21.39
C GLY A 22 -36.35 -21.52 21.49
N ALA A 23 -36.94 -22.30 22.36
CA ALA A 23 -38.40 -22.32 22.61
C ALA A 23 -38.86 -21.08 23.43
N PHE A 24 -38.07 -20.60 24.37
CA PHE A 24 -38.45 -19.47 25.22
C PHE A 24 -38.40 -18.11 24.51
N LEU A 25 -37.50 -17.94 23.54
CA LEU A 25 -37.41 -16.72 22.75
C LEU A 25 -38.48 -16.57 21.69
N ILE A 26 -38.98 -17.69 21.16
CA ILE A 26 -40.10 -17.72 20.22
C ILE A 26 -41.42 -17.35 20.94
N ASP A 27 -41.63 -17.85 22.13
CA ASP A 27 -42.82 -17.53 22.96
C ASP A 27 -42.84 -16.03 23.40
N LEU A 28 -41.68 -15.44 23.74
CA LEU A 28 -41.58 -14.02 24.05
C LEU A 28 -41.77 -13.10 22.82
N ALA A 29 -41.33 -13.54 21.65
CA ALA A 29 -41.55 -12.81 20.40
C ALA A 29 -43.00 -12.88 19.94
N GLU A 30 -43.67 -14.04 20.06
CA GLU A 30 -45.10 -14.20 19.75
C GLU A 30 -46.01 -13.49 20.77
N LEU A 31 -45.67 -13.49 22.05
CA LEU A 31 -46.38 -12.73 23.09
C LEU A 31 -46.23 -11.21 22.90
N SER A 32 -45.04 -10.73 22.47
CA SER A 32 -44.84 -9.33 22.19
C SER A 32 -45.55 -8.85 20.93
N LEU A 33 -45.59 -9.71 19.88
CA LEU A 33 -46.32 -9.41 18.65
C LEU A 33 -47.83 -9.40 18.83
N SER A 34 -48.40 -10.35 19.55
CA SER A 34 -49.83 -10.39 19.83
C SER A 34 -50.29 -9.23 20.74
N SER A 35 -49.50 -8.81 21.70
CA SER A 35 -49.75 -7.62 22.52
C SER A 35 -49.64 -6.33 21.74
N LEU A 36 -48.67 -6.21 20.81
CA LEU A 36 -48.55 -5.11 19.88
C LEU A 36 -49.72 -5.00 18.92
N ASP A 37 -50.18 -6.11 18.38
CA ASP A 37 -51.35 -6.18 17.50
C ASP A 37 -52.64 -5.74 18.24
N SER A 38 -52.82 -6.10 19.51
CA SER A 38 -53.99 -5.70 20.31
C SER A 38 -54.02 -4.18 20.58
N ILE A 39 -52.85 -3.54 20.64
CA ILE A 39 -52.74 -2.09 20.84
C ILE A 39 -52.83 -1.37 19.48
N LEU A 40 -52.20 -1.91 18.43
CA LEU A 40 -52.14 -1.29 17.11
C LEU A 40 -53.47 -1.41 16.34
N ALA A 41 -54.23 -2.50 16.51
CA ALA A 41 -55.47 -2.75 15.77
C ALA A 41 -56.53 -1.62 15.98
N PRO A 42 -56.81 -1.14 17.21
CA PRO A 42 -57.74 -0.03 17.38
C PRO A 42 -57.21 1.31 16.83
N ILE A 43 -55.89 1.55 16.95
CA ILE A 43 -55.22 2.72 16.34
C ILE A 43 -55.35 2.70 14.83
N MET A 44 -55.08 1.57 14.23
CA MET A 44 -55.18 1.34 12.74
C MET A 44 -56.62 1.53 12.26
N LYS A 45 -57.63 1.08 13.01
CA LYS A 45 -59.03 1.28 12.69
C LYS A 45 -59.45 2.74 12.73
N ILE A 46 -59.00 3.49 13.73
CA ILE A 46 -59.20 4.95 13.83
C ILE A 46 -58.50 5.65 12.68
N TRP A 47 -57.25 5.26 12.41
CA TRP A 47 -56.41 5.78 11.30
C TRP A 47 -57.12 5.61 9.94
N ALA A 48 -57.58 4.41 9.63
CA ALA A 48 -58.27 4.10 8.39
C ALA A 48 -59.61 4.86 8.22
N GLY A 49 -60.22 5.30 9.30
CA GLY A 49 -61.47 6.07 9.27
C GLY A 49 -61.27 7.58 9.07
N LEU A 50 -60.05 8.09 9.14
CA LEU A 50 -59.75 9.51 8.99
C LEU A 50 -59.68 9.94 7.51
N PRO A 51 -60.13 11.14 7.13
CA PRO A 51 -59.90 11.69 5.81
C PRO A 51 -58.39 11.75 5.47
N GLY A 52 -57.99 11.51 4.24
CA GLY A 52 -56.59 11.47 3.81
C GLY A 52 -55.81 12.76 4.15
N LEU A 53 -56.42 13.93 4.04
CA LEU A 53 -55.81 15.17 4.43
C LEU A 53 -55.48 15.25 5.95
N VAL A 54 -56.37 14.68 6.79
CA VAL A 54 -56.14 14.63 8.25
C VAL A 54 -55.00 13.64 8.54
N GLN A 55 -54.98 12.49 7.86
CA GLN A 55 -53.85 11.54 7.98
C GLN A 55 -52.53 12.20 7.56
N ALA A 56 -52.50 12.94 6.43
CA ALA A 56 -51.33 13.69 6.01
C ALA A 56 -50.86 14.71 7.05
N LEU A 57 -51.77 15.47 7.63
CA LEU A 57 -51.43 16.45 8.65
C LEU A 57 -50.82 15.79 9.91
N VAL A 58 -51.43 14.68 10.37
CA VAL A 58 -50.87 13.90 11.49
C VAL A 58 -49.47 13.41 11.18
N LEU A 59 -49.22 12.90 9.98
CA LEU A 59 -47.89 12.44 9.57
C LEU A 59 -46.87 13.59 9.51
N VAL A 60 -47.26 14.80 9.08
CA VAL A 60 -46.38 15.98 9.12
C VAL A 60 -45.98 16.29 10.56
N VAL A 61 -46.94 16.31 11.48
CA VAL A 61 -46.66 16.58 12.92
C VAL A 61 -45.77 15.46 13.50
N LEU A 62 -46.09 14.21 13.18
CA LEU A 62 -45.32 13.06 13.65
C LEU A 62 -43.89 13.08 13.08
N SER A 63 -43.70 13.46 11.80
CA SER A 63 -42.38 13.57 11.20
C SER A 63 -41.50 14.61 11.88
N ILE A 64 -42.09 15.76 12.31
CA ILE A 64 -41.37 16.80 13.07
C ILE A 64 -40.99 16.26 14.46
N VAL A 65 -41.90 15.55 15.13
CA VAL A 65 -41.62 14.93 16.43
C VAL A 65 -40.53 13.87 16.32
N CYS A 66 -40.61 12.97 15.33
CA CYS A 66 -39.60 11.96 15.06
C CYS A 66 -38.24 12.57 14.69
N ALA A 67 -38.23 13.65 13.89
CA ALA A 67 -37.01 14.35 13.54
C ALA A 67 -36.35 14.99 14.79
N LYS A 68 -37.11 15.62 15.65
CA LYS A 68 -36.60 16.14 16.94
C LYS A 68 -36.16 15.03 17.90
N PHE A 69 -36.85 13.91 17.90
CA PHE A 69 -36.49 12.75 18.71
C PHE A 69 -35.17 12.12 18.23
N ALA A 70 -34.98 11.98 16.91
CA ALA A 70 -33.74 11.52 16.33
C ALA A 70 -32.57 12.46 16.66
N ASP A 71 -32.80 13.77 16.58
CA ASP A 71 -31.83 14.80 16.95
C ASP A 71 -31.48 14.72 18.46
N TRP A 72 -32.49 14.53 19.33
CA TRP A 72 -32.31 14.35 20.77
C TRP A 72 -31.52 13.05 21.10
N ILE A 73 -31.82 11.95 20.41
CA ILE A 73 -31.04 10.71 20.56
C ILE A 73 -29.58 10.96 20.18
N LEU A 74 -29.33 11.60 19.06
CA LEU A 74 -28.00 11.95 18.61
C LEU A 74 -27.24 12.77 19.65
N SER A 75 -27.92 13.80 20.19
CA SER A 75 -27.38 14.67 21.27
C SER A 75 -27.10 13.92 22.56
N SER A 76 -28.05 13.04 23.01
CA SER A 76 -27.99 12.45 24.36
C SER A 76 -27.13 11.17 24.41
N TYR A 77 -27.18 10.33 23.38
CA TYR A 77 -26.51 9.01 23.38
C TYR A 77 -25.13 9.07 22.72
N VAL A 78 -25.04 9.68 21.56
CA VAL A 78 -23.78 9.71 20.81
C VAL A 78 -22.78 10.62 21.50
N SER A 79 -23.21 11.78 22.02
CA SER A 79 -22.34 12.69 22.81
C SER A 79 -21.81 12.03 24.08
N ARG A 80 -22.57 11.13 24.72
CA ARG A 80 -22.09 10.40 25.93
C ARG A 80 -21.09 9.29 25.59
N LEU A 81 -21.20 8.68 24.41
CA LEU A 81 -20.24 7.67 23.91
C LEU A 81 -18.94 8.33 23.47
N VAL A 82 -19.04 9.48 22.80
CA VAL A 82 -17.93 10.26 22.29
C VAL A 82 -17.18 11.01 23.40
N GLY A 83 -17.88 11.47 24.45
CA GLY A 83 -17.25 12.12 25.62
C GLY A 83 -16.28 11.24 26.43
N LYS A 84 -16.13 9.94 26.07
CA LYS A 84 -15.13 9.03 26.62
C LYS A 84 -13.85 8.97 25.77
N THR A 85 -13.84 9.56 24.58
CA THR A 85 -12.68 9.63 23.68
C THR A 85 -12.02 11.01 23.81
N GLU A 86 -10.69 11.04 23.93
CA GLU A 86 -9.89 12.27 24.06
C GLU A 86 -9.82 13.11 22.75
N THR A 87 -10.59 12.73 21.72
CA THR A 87 -10.52 13.33 20.38
C THR A 87 -11.63 14.35 20.15
N THR A 88 -11.26 15.61 19.95
CA THR A 88 -12.17 16.73 19.60
C THR A 88 -12.85 16.59 18.23
N ILE A 89 -12.52 15.55 17.46
CA ILE A 89 -13.03 15.30 16.11
C ILE A 89 -14.43 14.72 16.18
N ASP A 90 -14.62 13.79 17.10
CA ASP A 90 -15.87 13.06 17.30
C ASP A 90 -17.00 14.05 17.70
N ASP A 91 -16.69 14.99 18.59
CA ASP A 91 -17.64 16.03 19.00
C ASP A 91 -18.10 16.91 17.84
N LYS A 92 -17.14 17.35 17.00
CA LYS A 92 -17.45 18.16 15.81
C LYS A 92 -18.22 17.40 14.76
N LEU A 93 -17.95 16.08 14.61
CA LEU A 93 -18.69 15.23 13.67
C LEU A 93 -20.14 15.07 14.10
N VAL A 94 -20.38 14.87 15.41
CA VAL A 94 -21.72 14.78 15.99
C VAL A 94 -22.47 16.10 15.81
N GLU A 95 -21.82 17.23 16.09
CA GLU A 95 -22.40 18.55 15.85
C GLU A 95 -22.80 18.78 14.40
N LEU A 96 -21.99 18.35 13.46
CA LEU A 96 -22.30 18.41 12.02
C LEU A 96 -23.47 17.51 11.61
N MET A 97 -23.76 16.42 12.35
CA MET A 97 -24.83 15.46 12.03
C MET A 97 -26.22 15.94 12.42
N HIS A 98 -26.38 16.84 13.39
CA HIS A 98 -27.68 17.31 13.92
C HIS A 98 -28.63 17.77 12.81
N ARG A 99 -28.22 18.75 12.00
CA ARG A 99 -29.05 19.28 10.92
C ARG A 99 -29.38 18.27 9.83
N PRO A 100 -28.42 17.49 9.29
CA PRO A 100 -28.69 16.43 8.31
C PRO A 100 -29.68 15.39 8.82
N VAL A 101 -29.49 14.86 10.02
CA VAL A 101 -30.38 13.84 10.60
C VAL A 101 -31.78 14.37 10.73
N PHE A 102 -31.96 15.56 11.33
CA PHE A 102 -33.25 16.19 11.43
C PHE A 102 -33.95 16.37 10.08
N LEU A 103 -33.26 16.95 9.09
CA LEU A 103 -33.83 17.21 7.77
C LEU A 103 -34.15 15.93 6.98
N VAL A 104 -33.30 14.91 7.03
CA VAL A 104 -33.56 13.65 6.34
C VAL A 104 -34.79 12.95 6.92
N VAL A 105 -34.89 12.85 8.25
CA VAL A 105 -36.06 12.26 8.91
C VAL A 105 -37.33 13.06 8.59
N LEU A 106 -37.25 14.38 8.62
CA LEU A 106 -38.37 15.25 8.25
C LEU A 106 -38.80 15.02 6.79
N PHE A 107 -37.88 14.98 5.84
CA PHE A 107 -38.21 14.76 4.41
C PHE A 107 -38.78 13.37 4.13
N LEU A 108 -38.30 12.36 4.84
CA LEU A 108 -38.90 11.01 4.77
C LEU A 108 -40.34 11.00 5.25
N GLY A 109 -40.61 11.64 6.40
CA GLY A 109 -41.96 11.75 6.94
C GLY A 109 -42.90 12.60 6.07
N LEU A 110 -42.39 13.70 5.47
CA LEU A 110 -43.13 14.48 4.49
C LEU A 110 -43.46 13.70 3.24
N GLY A 111 -42.56 12.82 2.78
CA GLY A 111 -42.82 11.90 1.68
C GLY A 111 -43.96 10.94 1.97
N MET A 112 -44.03 10.38 3.19
CA MET A 112 -45.14 9.55 3.67
C MET A 112 -46.45 10.34 3.80
N ALA A 113 -46.38 11.56 4.27
CA ALA A 113 -47.54 12.44 4.36
C ALA A 113 -48.13 12.76 2.98
N ALA A 114 -47.27 13.01 1.97
CA ALA A 114 -47.70 13.26 0.62
C ALA A 114 -48.46 12.07 -0.01
N GLU A 115 -48.14 10.83 0.39
CA GLU A 115 -48.89 9.62 -0.05
C GLU A 115 -50.35 9.63 0.43
N GLN A 116 -50.58 10.11 1.65
CA GLN A 116 -51.91 10.14 2.26
C GLN A 116 -52.71 11.38 1.84
N ALA A 117 -52.06 12.41 1.30
CA ALA A 117 -52.71 13.65 0.94
C ALA A 117 -53.65 13.55 -0.28
N GLY A 118 -53.70 12.39 -0.96
CA GLY A 118 -54.56 12.18 -2.13
C GLY A 118 -54.13 12.97 -3.38
N LEU A 119 -52.83 13.27 -3.50
CA LEU A 119 -52.28 13.95 -4.64
C LEU A 119 -52.43 13.11 -5.92
N PRO A 120 -52.66 13.71 -7.09
CA PRO A 120 -52.62 12.99 -8.37
C PRO A 120 -51.21 12.34 -8.56
N GLU A 121 -51.15 11.18 -9.24
CA GLU A 121 -49.94 10.38 -9.37
C GLU A 121 -48.68 11.17 -9.77
N ASN A 122 -48.83 12.05 -10.77
CA ASN A 122 -47.75 12.92 -11.24
C ASN A 122 -47.29 13.91 -10.13
N GLY A 123 -48.25 14.46 -9.35
CA GLY A 123 -47.96 15.39 -8.25
C GLY A 123 -47.23 14.68 -7.12
N LEU A 124 -47.68 13.46 -6.75
CA LEU A 124 -47.04 12.65 -5.73
C LEU A 124 -45.62 12.26 -6.11
N TRP A 125 -45.42 11.81 -7.35
CA TRP A 125 -44.09 11.50 -7.86
C TRP A 125 -43.16 12.70 -7.80
N ALA A 126 -43.60 13.88 -8.31
CA ALA A 126 -42.80 15.09 -8.31
C ALA A 126 -42.45 15.55 -6.90
N THR A 127 -43.41 15.52 -5.95
CA THR A 127 -43.17 15.86 -4.55
C THR A 127 -42.11 14.95 -3.93
N LYS A 128 -42.20 13.62 -4.12
CA LYS A 128 -41.21 12.68 -3.63
C LYS A 128 -39.83 12.90 -4.26
N ALA A 129 -39.76 13.15 -5.57
CA ALA A 129 -38.51 13.42 -6.26
C ALA A 129 -37.83 14.70 -5.72
N ILE A 130 -38.61 15.77 -5.47
CA ILE A 130 -38.11 17.02 -4.86
C ILE A 130 -37.60 16.78 -3.45
N LEU A 131 -38.38 16.10 -2.59
CA LEU A 131 -37.98 15.80 -1.21
C LEU A 131 -36.70 14.94 -1.14
N LYS A 132 -36.59 13.93 -2.02
CA LYS A 132 -35.36 13.14 -2.17
C LYS A 132 -34.18 14.00 -2.61
N THR A 133 -34.40 14.88 -3.58
CA THR A 133 -33.37 15.80 -4.07
C THR A 133 -32.86 16.73 -2.94
N LEU A 134 -33.77 17.30 -2.14
CA LEU A 134 -33.40 18.12 -0.98
C LEU A 134 -32.63 17.28 0.07
N GLY A 135 -33.06 16.05 0.31
CA GLY A 135 -32.34 15.12 1.19
C GLY A 135 -30.93 14.81 0.68
N ILE A 136 -30.78 14.54 -0.60
CA ILE A 136 -29.47 14.31 -1.24
C ILE A 136 -28.57 15.55 -1.07
N ILE A 137 -29.07 16.75 -1.32
CA ILE A 137 -28.31 17.99 -1.17
C ILE A 137 -27.82 18.14 0.28
N VAL A 138 -28.69 17.89 1.25
CA VAL A 138 -28.32 17.95 2.69
C VAL A 138 -27.23 16.94 3.02
N LEU A 139 -27.36 15.69 2.53
CA LEU A 139 -26.35 14.63 2.76
C LEU A 139 -25.02 14.95 2.06
N VAL A 140 -25.06 15.53 0.86
CA VAL A 140 -23.85 15.96 0.12
C VAL A 140 -23.11 17.07 0.88
N LEU A 141 -23.83 18.08 1.36
CA LEU A 141 -23.25 19.17 2.14
C LEU A 141 -22.63 18.64 3.47
N PHE A 142 -23.31 17.70 4.10
CA PHE A 142 -22.77 17.02 5.27
C PHE A 142 -21.51 16.21 4.90
N ALA A 143 -21.56 15.37 3.87
CA ALA A 143 -20.43 14.54 3.45
C ALA A 143 -19.19 15.37 3.10
N ILE A 144 -19.35 16.50 2.41
CA ILE A 144 -18.26 17.44 2.10
C ILE A 144 -17.65 18.02 3.38
N ARG A 145 -18.48 18.45 4.34
CA ARG A 145 -17.96 19.00 5.60
C ARG A 145 -17.31 17.95 6.47
N ALA A 146 -17.91 16.77 6.56
CA ALA A 146 -17.37 15.63 7.30
C ALA A 146 -16.06 15.14 6.71
N SER A 147 -15.97 14.99 5.38
CA SER A 147 -14.72 14.58 4.72
C SER A 147 -13.59 15.58 4.96
N ARG A 148 -13.87 16.88 4.91
CA ARG A 148 -12.87 17.91 5.23
C ARG A 148 -12.41 17.80 6.68
N LEU A 149 -13.35 17.70 7.63
CA LEU A 149 -13.03 17.57 9.05
C LEU A 149 -12.14 16.33 9.32
N ILE A 150 -12.48 15.19 8.73
CA ILE A 150 -11.72 13.94 8.88
C ILE A 150 -10.34 14.08 8.27
N LEU A 151 -10.23 14.57 7.05
CA LEU A 151 -8.95 14.74 6.35
C LEU A 151 -8.03 15.74 7.07
N ASP A 152 -8.57 16.86 7.54
CA ASP A 152 -7.83 17.86 8.33
C ASP A 152 -7.32 17.27 9.63
N ALA A 153 -8.12 16.45 10.27
CA ALA A 153 -7.75 15.77 11.51
C ALA A 153 -6.66 14.71 11.31
N LEU A 154 -6.76 13.92 10.24
CA LEU A 154 -5.73 12.95 9.85
C LEU A 154 -4.40 13.65 9.50
N SER A 155 -4.46 14.80 8.83
CA SER A 155 -3.26 15.57 8.46
C SER A 155 -2.52 16.17 9.66
N ARG A 156 -3.20 16.39 10.79
CA ARG A 156 -2.57 16.87 12.03
C ARG A 156 -1.81 15.78 12.79
N ASN A 157 -2.18 14.51 12.59
CA ASN A 157 -1.55 13.36 13.26
C ASN A 157 -0.49 12.71 12.36
N GLN A 158 0.56 13.47 12.02
CA GLN A 158 1.60 13.11 11.06
C GLN A 158 2.41 11.88 11.46
N ASP A 159 2.53 11.61 12.76
CA ASP A 159 3.30 10.47 13.28
C ASP A 159 2.66 9.11 12.94
N ARG A 160 1.35 9.08 12.74
CA ARG A 160 0.60 7.86 12.37
C ARG A 160 0.24 7.77 10.88
N PHE A 161 0.08 8.92 10.19
CA PHE A 161 -0.43 8.96 8.81
C PHE A 161 0.51 9.73 7.88
N HIS A 162 1.62 9.11 7.50
CA HIS A 162 2.65 9.70 6.62
C HIS A 162 2.15 10.06 5.21
N LEU A 163 1.02 9.49 4.76
CA LEU A 163 0.47 9.73 3.42
C LEU A 163 -0.36 11.02 3.34
N ILE A 164 -1.03 11.41 4.45
CA ILE A 164 -1.90 12.60 4.49
C ILE A 164 -1.13 13.72 5.19
N GLN A 165 -0.27 14.38 4.43
CA GLN A 165 0.48 15.55 4.88
C GLN A 165 -0.18 16.83 4.37
N SER A 166 0.17 17.97 4.94
CA SER A 166 -0.33 19.29 4.51
C SER A 166 -0.15 19.55 3.01
N ARG A 167 0.87 18.93 2.39
CA ARG A 167 1.13 19.05 0.95
C ARG A 167 0.20 18.20 0.08
N THR A 168 -0.24 17.05 0.57
CA THR A 168 -1.12 16.10 -0.16
C THR A 168 -2.59 16.28 0.17
N LEU A 169 -2.92 17.02 1.22
CA LEU A 169 -4.27 17.26 1.70
C LEU A 169 -5.23 17.80 0.62
N PRO A 170 -4.84 18.79 -0.24
CA PRO A 170 -5.71 19.28 -1.30
C PRO A 170 -6.10 18.20 -2.33
N LEU A 171 -5.19 17.25 -2.59
CA LEU A 171 -5.45 16.11 -3.48
C LEU A 171 -6.58 15.25 -2.92
N PHE A 172 -6.49 14.88 -1.64
CA PHE A 172 -7.51 14.05 -0.99
C PHE A 172 -8.86 14.77 -0.88
N HIS A 173 -8.87 16.08 -0.64
CA HIS A 173 -10.09 16.89 -0.68
C HIS A 173 -10.75 16.87 -2.06
N ASN A 174 -9.98 17.05 -3.14
CA ASN A 174 -10.51 17.04 -4.50
C ASN A 174 -11.03 15.64 -4.90
N VAL A 175 -10.33 14.58 -4.52
CA VAL A 175 -10.77 13.21 -4.77
C VAL A 175 -12.05 12.90 -4.01
N SER A 176 -12.13 13.24 -2.72
CA SER A 176 -13.34 13.04 -1.92
C SER A 176 -14.53 13.84 -2.48
N LEU A 177 -14.29 15.08 -2.90
CA LEU A 177 -15.33 15.93 -3.54
C LEU A 177 -15.84 15.30 -4.84
N LEU A 178 -14.95 14.79 -5.68
CA LEU A 178 -15.31 14.12 -6.94
C LEU A 178 -16.19 12.89 -6.68
N VAL A 179 -15.81 12.06 -5.70
CA VAL A 179 -16.58 10.86 -5.32
C VAL A 179 -17.95 11.25 -4.76
N ILE A 180 -18.01 12.24 -3.85
CA ILE A 180 -19.27 12.70 -3.25
C ILE A 180 -20.21 13.25 -4.33
N ILE A 181 -19.71 14.09 -5.23
CA ILE A 181 -20.52 14.65 -6.33
C ILE A 181 -20.98 13.56 -7.28
N GLY A 182 -20.09 12.61 -7.65
CA GLY A 182 -20.45 11.48 -8.51
C GLY A 182 -21.57 10.62 -7.91
N ALA A 183 -21.46 10.30 -6.61
CA ALA A 183 -22.52 9.59 -5.90
C ALA A 183 -23.83 10.40 -5.84
N ALA A 184 -23.74 11.70 -5.61
CA ALA A 184 -24.91 12.59 -5.59
C ALA A 184 -25.67 12.58 -6.92
N VAL A 185 -24.96 12.71 -8.04
CA VAL A 185 -25.53 12.65 -9.39
C VAL A 185 -26.22 11.31 -9.65
N TYR A 186 -25.60 10.20 -9.26
CA TYR A 186 -26.17 8.87 -9.35
C TYR A 186 -27.52 8.75 -8.59
N PHE A 187 -27.54 9.14 -7.30
CA PHE A 187 -28.77 9.10 -6.52
C PHE A 187 -29.82 10.10 -7.00
N LEU A 188 -29.41 11.24 -7.58
CA LEU A 188 -30.32 12.19 -8.19
C LEU A 188 -31.03 11.57 -9.39
N PHE A 189 -30.29 10.90 -10.30
CA PHE A 189 -30.90 10.18 -11.44
C PHE A 189 -31.92 9.15 -10.98
N LEU A 190 -31.60 8.33 -9.97
CA LEU A 190 -32.55 7.38 -9.39
C LEU A 190 -33.79 8.06 -8.83
N SER A 191 -33.65 9.22 -8.17
CA SER A 191 -34.77 9.95 -7.59
C SER A 191 -35.74 10.48 -8.63
N TRP A 192 -35.22 10.84 -9.81
CA TRP A 192 -36.00 11.34 -10.94
C TRP A 192 -36.38 10.26 -11.97
N LYS A 193 -36.18 8.95 -11.62
CA LYS A 193 -36.42 7.81 -12.52
C LYS A 193 -35.67 7.92 -13.85
N ILE A 194 -34.51 8.59 -13.85
CA ILE A 194 -33.62 8.65 -15.00
C ILE A 194 -32.70 7.42 -14.93
N ASP A 195 -32.56 6.72 -16.04
CA ASP A 195 -31.66 5.56 -16.11
C ASP A 195 -30.18 6.02 -16.01
N PRO A 196 -29.45 5.62 -14.97
CA PRO A 196 -28.05 6.03 -14.80
C PRO A 196 -27.07 5.19 -15.62
N THR A 197 -27.52 4.20 -16.40
CA THR A 197 -26.66 3.21 -17.07
C THR A 197 -25.66 3.86 -18.00
N ALA A 198 -26.08 4.81 -18.83
CA ALA A 198 -25.18 5.51 -19.75
C ALA A 198 -24.13 6.36 -19.01
N TRP A 199 -24.53 6.98 -17.89
CA TRP A 199 -23.63 7.74 -17.04
C TRP A 199 -22.62 6.82 -16.34
N LEU A 200 -23.07 5.68 -15.79
CA LEU A 200 -22.19 4.69 -15.17
C LEU A 200 -21.22 4.08 -16.18
N ALA A 201 -21.67 3.79 -17.40
CA ALA A 201 -20.79 3.30 -18.46
C ALA A 201 -19.68 4.32 -18.79
N SER A 202 -20.06 5.60 -18.93
CA SER A 202 -19.09 6.68 -19.17
C SER A 202 -18.11 6.84 -18.00
N ALA A 203 -18.61 6.82 -16.76
CA ALA A 203 -17.78 6.87 -15.55
C ALA A 203 -16.85 5.65 -15.45
N GLY A 204 -17.30 4.47 -15.89
CA GLY A 204 -16.49 3.25 -15.98
C GLY A 204 -15.31 3.40 -16.96
N ILE A 205 -15.55 3.98 -18.15
CA ILE A 205 -14.50 4.24 -19.13
C ILE A 205 -13.47 5.24 -18.57
N ILE A 206 -13.93 6.31 -17.92
CA ILE A 206 -13.04 7.29 -17.26
C ILE A 206 -12.25 6.61 -16.14
N GLY A 207 -12.90 5.73 -15.36
CA GLY A 207 -12.26 4.95 -14.31
C GLY A 207 -11.16 4.03 -14.84
N LEU A 208 -11.39 3.37 -15.99
CA LEU A 208 -10.36 2.55 -16.66
C LEU A 208 -9.18 3.42 -17.12
N ALA A 209 -9.43 4.55 -17.75
CA ALA A 209 -8.38 5.47 -18.18
C ALA A 209 -7.54 5.96 -16.99
N LEU A 210 -8.18 6.31 -15.87
CA LEU A 210 -7.51 6.73 -14.64
C LEU A 210 -6.72 5.59 -14.01
N SER A 211 -7.26 4.37 -14.06
CA SER A 211 -6.56 3.16 -13.57
C SER A 211 -5.26 2.91 -14.33
N PHE A 212 -5.28 3.03 -15.68
CA PHE A 212 -4.07 2.94 -16.49
C PHE A 212 -3.07 4.06 -16.17
N ALA A 213 -3.54 5.28 -15.98
CA ALA A 213 -2.67 6.40 -15.60
C ALA A 213 -2.03 6.23 -14.21
N ALA A 214 -2.73 5.57 -13.28
CA ALA A 214 -2.23 5.31 -11.92
C ALA A 214 -1.42 4.02 -11.78
N LYS A 215 -1.35 3.17 -12.81
CA LYS A 215 -0.76 1.82 -12.78
C LYS A 215 0.64 1.80 -12.16
N ASP A 216 1.53 2.68 -12.63
CA ASP A 216 2.93 2.68 -12.17
C ASP A 216 3.06 3.14 -10.71
N SER A 217 2.21 4.07 -10.29
CA SER A 217 2.17 4.50 -8.89
C SER A 217 1.71 3.40 -7.96
N LEU A 218 0.66 2.68 -8.34
CA LEU A 218 0.15 1.52 -7.61
C LEU A 218 1.18 0.37 -7.59
N ALA A 219 1.85 0.10 -8.72
CA ALA A 219 2.89 -0.92 -8.78
C ALA A 219 4.02 -0.63 -7.79
N ASN A 220 4.45 0.63 -7.66
CA ASN A 220 5.46 1.02 -6.69
C ASN A 220 4.99 0.84 -5.23
N LEU A 221 3.73 1.15 -4.93
CA LEU A 221 3.16 0.98 -3.60
C LEU A 221 3.07 -0.51 -3.20
N PHE A 222 2.57 -1.36 -4.09
CA PHE A 222 2.49 -2.80 -3.86
C PHE A 222 3.87 -3.43 -3.73
N ALA A 223 4.81 -3.09 -4.63
CA ALA A 223 6.17 -3.56 -4.53
C ALA A 223 6.82 -3.13 -3.20
N GLY A 224 6.62 -1.88 -2.75
CA GLY A 224 7.10 -1.42 -1.45
C GLY A 224 6.51 -2.19 -0.28
N ALA A 225 5.20 -2.49 -0.32
CA ALA A 225 4.55 -3.30 0.70
C ALA A 225 5.13 -4.74 0.75
N PHE A 226 5.36 -5.37 -0.40
CA PHE A 226 5.99 -6.70 -0.48
C PHE A 226 7.45 -6.67 -0.02
N ILE A 227 8.23 -5.65 -0.40
CA ILE A 227 9.61 -5.50 0.08
C ILE A 227 9.66 -5.40 1.61
N LEU A 228 8.71 -4.67 2.22
CA LEU A 228 8.63 -4.55 3.68
C LEU A 228 8.15 -5.84 4.35
N ALA A 229 7.26 -6.61 3.70
CA ALA A 229 6.72 -7.87 4.24
C ALA A 229 7.73 -9.02 4.14
N ASP A 230 8.33 -9.23 2.97
CA ASP A 230 9.23 -10.35 2.68
C ASP A 230 10.68 -10.03 3.07
N ALA A 231 11.02 -8.73 3.21
CA ALA A 231 12.34 -8.23 3.58
C ALA A 231 13.52 -8.92 2.82
N PRO A 232 13.51 -8.93 1.47
CA PRO A 232 14.60 -9.53 0.68
C PRO A 232 15.94 -8.82 0.91
N TYR A 233 15.89 -7.61 1.41
CA TYR A 233 17.01 -6.82 1.93
C TYR A 233 16.51 -5.90 3.05
N LYS A 234 17.43 -5.43 3.89
CA LYS A 234 17.16 -4.56 5.05
C LYS A 234 17.96 -3.27 4.93
N ILE A 235 17.59 -2.28 5.75
CA ILE A 235 18.39 -1.06 5.91
C ILE A 235 19.76 -1.47 6.48
N GLY A 236 20.83 -1.02 5.82
CA GLY A 236 22.20 -1.39 6.13
C GLY A 236 22.82 -2.41 5.19
N ASP A 237 22.02 -3.23 4.50
CA ASP A 237 22.51 -4.24 3.58
C ASP A 237 23.20 -3.61 2.34
N PHE A 238 24.25 -4.28 1.86
CA PHE A 238 24.84 -4.01 0.55
C PHE A 238 24.16 -4.82 -0.52
N VAL A 239 23.57 -4.15 -1.49
CA VAL A 239 22.86 -4.78 -2.59
C VAL A 239 23.46 -4.36 -3.93
N VAL A 240 23.41 -5.29 -4.88
CA VAL A 240 23.81 -5.07 -6.28
C VAL A 240 22.62 -5.41 -7.16
N LEU A 241 22.23 -4.47 -8.01
CA LEU A 241 21.18 -4.66 -8.99
C LEU A 241 21.74 -5.25 -10.28
N ASP A 242 20.89 -5.82 -11.11
CA ASP A 242 21.22 -6.34 -12.42
C ASP A 242 21.72 -5.25 -13.40
N SER A 243 21.29 -4.01 -13.21
CA SER A 243 21.78 -2.81 -13.90
C SER A 243 23.21 -2.40 -13.50
N GLY A 244 23.76 -3.01 -12.44
CA GLY A 244 25.13 -2.83 -12.00
C GLY A 244 25.32 -1.83 -10.84
N GLU A 245 24.28 -1.10 -10.43
CA GLU A 245 24.37 -0.22 -9.27
C GLU A 245 24.59 -1.04 -8.00
N ARG A 246 25.55 -0.61 -7.21
CA ARG A 246 25.94 -1.21 -5.95
C ARG A 246 25.96 -0.17 -4.85
N GLY A 247 25.23 -0.43 -3.75
CA GLY A 247 25.19 0.51 -2.64
C GLY A 247 24.66 -0.11 -1.36
N ARG A 248 24.80 0.65 -0.27
CA ARG A 248 24.18 0.32 1.01
C ARG A 248 22.75 0.86 1.05
N VAL A 249 21.77 0.04 1.41
CA VAL A 249 20.40 0.48 1.60
C VAL A 249 20.32 1.41 2.82
N THR A 250 19.92 2.67 2.60
CA THR A 250 19.79 3.69 3.64
C THR A 250 18.35 3.88 4.11
N HIS A 251 17.39 3.69 3.20
CA HIS A 251 15.99 3.88 3.50
C HIS A 251 15.10 3.03 2.59
N ILE A 252 14.07 2.42 3.18
CA ILE A 252 13.02 1.70 2.45
C ILE A 252 11.71 2.44 2.70
N GLY A 253 11.26 3.18 1.68
CA GLY A 253 10.00 3.90 1.70
C GLY A 253 8.87 3.10 1.03
N LEU A 254 7.66 3.62 1.11
CA LEU A 254 6.49 2.97 0.50
C LEU A 254 6.56 2.92 -1.04
N ARG A 255 7.17 3.94 -1.67
CA ARG A 255 7.26 4.09 -3.12
C ARG A 255 8.66 3.82 -3.69
N SER A 256 9.70 4.05 -2.91
CA SER A 256 11.09 3.98 -3.37
C SER A 256 12.02 3.53 -2.27
N THR A 257 13.08 2.84 -2.67
CA THR A 257 14.23 2.47 -1.84
C THR A 257 15.39 3.42 -2.17
N ARG A 258 16.14 3.84 -1.15
CA ARG A 258 17.34 4.66 -1.31
C ARG A 258 18.57 3.85 -0.97
N MET A 259 19.60 4.03 -1.77
CA MET A 259 20.89 3.40 -1.58
C MET A 259 21.98 4.46 -1.65
N LEU A 260 23.01 4.29 -0.84
CA LEU A 260 24.22 5.10 -0.86
C LEU A 260 25.34 4.31 -1.50
N THR A 261 25.93 4.84 -2.58
CA THR A 261 27.10 4.25 -3.24
C THR A 261 28.38 4.49 -2.43
N ARG A 262 29.48 3.93 -2.89
CA ARG A 262 30.80 4.18 -2.28
C ARG A 262 31.33 5.60 -2.48
N ASP A 263 30.79 6.31 -3.47
CA ASP A 263 31.17 7.68 -3.80
C ASP A 263 30.26 8.70 -3.10
N ASP A 264 29.54 8.25 -2.04
CA ASP A 264 28.57 9.03 -1.26
C ASP A 264 27.43 9.62 -2.11
N VAL A 265 27.11 8.98 -3.23
CA VAL A 265 25.96 9.34 -4.07
C VAL A 265 24.73 8.57 -3.64
N GLU A 266 23.65 9.27 -3.28
CA GLU A 266 22.36 8.66 -2.99
C GLU A 266 21.62 8.35 -4.30
N ILE A 267 21.28 7.09 -4.50
CA ILE A 267 20.44 6.61 -5.60
C ILE A 267 19.06 6.32 -5.05
N THR A 268 18.03 6.93 -5.65
CA THR A 268 16.62 6.64 -5.34
C THR A 268 16.03 5.77 -6.42
N ILE A 269 15.63 4.57 -6.07
CA ILE A 269 15.10 3.56 -7.01
C ILE A 269 13.63 3.32 -6.70
N PRO A 270 12.72 3.42 -7.70
CA PRO A 270 11.32 3.05 -7.54
C PRO A 270 11.18 1.59 -7.09
N ASN A 271 10.28 1.32 -6.14
CA ASN A 271 10.12 -0.03 -5.60
C ASN A 271 9.66 -1.05 -6.66
N ALA A 272 8.90 -0.63 -7.67
CA ALA A 272 8.53 -1.50 -8.78
C ALA A 272 9.76 -1.99 -9.56
N VAL A 273 10.82 -1.18 -9.69
CA VAL A 273 12.09 -1.59 -10.29
C VAL A 273 12.79 -2.59 -9.37
N MET A 274 12.89 -2.27 -8.07
CA MET A 274 13.49 -3.17 -7.08
C MET A 274 12.78 -4.53 -7.04
N GLY A 275 11.44 -4.53 -7.03
CA GLY A 275 10.64 -5.77 -6.96
C GLY A 275 10.72 -6.65 -8.20
N ASN A 276 11.02 -6.07 -9.37
CA ASN A 276 11.11 -6.80 -10.64
C ASN A 276 12.56 -7.14 -11.04
N SER A 277 13.57 -6.55 -10.39
CA SER A 277 14.98 -6.78 -10.69
C SER A 277 15.52 -7.97 -9.91
N LYS A 278 16.53 -8.63 -10.47
CA LYS A 278 17.36 -9.55 -9.70
C LYS A 278 18.24 -8.74 -8.76
N ILE A 279 18.05 -8.94 -7.47
CA ILE A 279 18.85 -8.31 -6.42
C ILE A 279 19.84 -9.31 -5.86
N THR A 280 21.12 -8.97 -5.89
CA THR A 280 22.14 -9.70 -5.18
C THR A 280 22.39 -8.99 -3.86
N ASN A 281 21.94 -9.59 -2.76
CA ASN A 281 22.20 -9.07 -1.42
C ASN A 281 23.53 -9.66 -0.91
N GLU A 282 24.56 -8.80 -0.82
CA GLU A 282 25.91 -9.23 -0.41
C GLU A 282 26.03 -9.38 1.12
N SER A 283 25.12 -8.76 1.91
CA SER A 283 25.13 -8.79 3.39
C SER A 283 23.99 -9.60 3.99
N GLY A 284 22.92 -9.85 3.23
CA GLY A 284 21.66 -10.43 3.73
C GLY A 284 21.59 -11.94 3.72
N GLY A 285 22.69 -12.65 3.47
CA GLY A 285 22.76 -14.09 3.58
C GLY A 285 22.77 -14.56 5.04
N PRO A 286 22.84 -15.89 5.29
CA PRO A 286 22.97 -16.44 6.64
C PRO A 286 24.27 -15.99 7.34
N TYR A 287 25.20 -15.44 6.58
CA TYR A 287 26.47 -14.90 7.07
C TYR A 287 26.77 -13.59 6.34
N GLU A 288 27.22 -12.57 7.06
CA GLU A 288 27.65 -11.29 6.49
C GLU A 288 28.97 -11.36 5.73
N LYS A 289 29.76 -12.43 5.98
CA LYS A 289 31.07 -12.62 5.37
C LYS A 289 30.97 -12.78 3.86
N GLU A 290 31.87 -12.10 3.14
CA GLU A 290 32.04 -12.20 1.69
C GLU A 290 33.34 -12.94 1.34
N ARG A 291 33.34 -13.71 0.27
CA ARG A 291 34.54 -14.34 -0.26
C ARG A 291 35.16 -13.49 -1.36
N ILE A 292 36.33 -12.90 -1.10
CA ILE A 292 37.11 -12.21 -2.11
C ILE A 292 37.93 -13.19 -2.92
N ARG A 293 38.23 -12.79 -4.16
CA ARG A 293 39.02 -13.56 -5.13
C ARG A 293 40.09 -12.65 -5.72
N VAL A 294 41.34 -13.09 -5.63
CA VAL A 294 42.48 -12.41 -6.26
C VAL A 294 43.05 -13.34 -7.31
N LYS A 295 42.91 -12.97 -8.57
CA LYS A 295 43.50 -13.70 -9.72
C LYS A 295 44.92 -13.29 -9.87
N VAL A 296 45.81 -14.29 -10.07
CA VAL A 296 47.25 -14.13 -10.21
C VAL A 296 47.73 -15.05 -11.34
N GLY A 297 48.53 -14.52 -12.25
CA GLY A 297 49.21 -15.30 -13.30
C GLY A 297 50.70 -15.39 -13.03
N VAL A 298 51.28 -16.56 -13.21
CA VAL A 298 52.72 -16.78 -13.15
C VAL A 298 53.25 -17.43 -14.45
N ALA A 299 54.52 -17.25 -14.77
CA ALA A 299 55.09 -17.77 -16.01
C ALA A 299 55.12 -19.31 -16.02
N TYR A 300 55.03 -19.90 -17.22
CA TYR A 300 55.26 -21.34 -17.41
C TYR A 300 56.69 -21.72 -16.96
N GLY A 301 56.79 -22.84 -16.27
CA GLY A 301 58.04 -23.34 -15.69
C GLY A 301 58.23 -22.89 -14.23
N THR A 302 57.33 -22.08 -13.67
CA THR A 302 57.33 -21.76 -12.24
C THR A 302 56.86 -23.00 -11.43
N ASP A 303 57.48 -23.23 -10.27
CA ASP A 303 57.06 -24.27 -9.33
C ASP A 303 55.68 -23.94 -8.76
N VAL A 304 54.68 -24.76 -9.11
CA VAL A 304 53.27 -24.55 -8.72
C VAL A 304 53.04 -24.68 -7.22
N ASP A 305 53.74 -25.59 -6.56
CA ASP A 305 53.60 -25.84 -5.13
C ASP A 305 54.16 -24.64 -4.34
N ARG A 306 55.29 -24.07 -4.78
CA ARG A 306 55.86 -22.86 -4.18
C ARG A 306 54.93 -21.63 -4.32
N VAL A 307 54.26 -21.49 -5.45
CA VAL A 307 53.26 -20.41 -5.66
C VAL A 307 52.09 -20.61 -4.72
N GLU A 308 51.57 -21.84 -4.56
CA GLU A 308 50.48 -22.12 -3.64
C GLU A 308 50.85 -21.85 -2.18
N GLU A 309 52.05 -22.28 -1.73
CA GLU A 309 52.54 -22.01 -0.37
C GLU A 309 52.67 -20.52 -0.11
N LEU A 310 53.24 -19.77 -1.04
CA LEU A 310 53.46 -18.33 -0.89
C LEU A 310 52.13 -17.53 -0.81
N LEU A 311 51.22 -17.84 -1.72
CA LEU A 311 49.90 -17.20 -1.70
C LEU A 311 49.10 -17.55 -0.45
N MET A 312 49.21 -18.79 0.04
CA MET A 312 48.58 -19.21 1.28
C MET A 312 49.20 -18.48 2.49
N ALA A 313 50.53 -18.37 2.55
CA ALA A 313 51.21 -17.66 3.63
C ALA A 313 50.77 -16.19 3.70
N ILE A 314 50.64 -15.50 2.56
CA ILE A 314 50.14 -14.14 2.47
C ILE A 314 48.72 -14.04 3.02
N ALA A 315 47.83 -14.97 2.62
CA ALA A 315 46.44 -14.93 3.08
C ALA A 315 46.31 -15.20 4.57
N VAL A 316 47.10 -16.12 5.14
CA VAL A 316 47.07 -16.48 6.55
C VAL A 316 47.67 -15.36 7.41
N SER A 317 48.71 -14.68 6.94
CA SER A 317 49.37 -13.59 7.67
C SER A 317 48.57 -12.29 7.67
N HIS A 318 47.61 -12.11 6.73
CA HIS A 318 46.85 -10.85 6.61
C HIS A 318 45.76 -10.75 7.70
N PRO A 319 45.77 -9.73 8.58
CA PRO A 319 44.92 -9.66 9.77
C PRO A 319 43.42 -9.54 9.47
N GLU A 320 43.05 -9.04 8.30
CA GLU A 320 41.64 -8.84 7.88
C GLU A 320 41.08 -10.01 7.06
N ILE A 321 41.89 -11.03 6.77
CA ILE A 321 41.43 -12.27 6.17
C ILE A 321 41.00 -13.23 7.28
N MET A 322 39.80 -13.73 7.20
CA MET A 322 39.26 -14.69 8.17
C MET A 322 40.01 -16.04 8.03
N GLN A 323 40.33 -16.61 9.18
CA GLN A 323 40.93 -17.97 9.26
C GLN A 323 39.85 -19.06 9.20
N GLU A 324 38.61 -18.74 9.54
CA GLU A 324 37.44 -19.63 9.43
C GLU A 324 36.33 -18.97 8.62
N PRO A 325 36.03 -19.49 7.41
CA PRO A 325 36.64 -20.63 6.73
C PRO A 325 38.04 -20.30 6.23
N GLU A 326 38.90 -21.32 6.26
CA GLU A 326 40.30 -21.23 5.85
C GLU A 326 40.43 -20.65 4.43
N PRO A 327 41.43 -19.74 4.21
CA PRO A 327 41.76 -19.28 2.86
C PRO A 327 42.20 -20.46 1.98
N ARG A 328 42.06 -20.33 0.68
CA ARG A 328 42.40 -21.38 -0.26
C ARG A 328 43.06 -20.78 -1.51
N VAL A 329 44.06 -21.50 -2.01
CA VAL A 329 44.62 -21.24 -3.34
C VAL A 329 44.08 -22.27 -4.30
N ARG A 330 43.85 -21.87 -5.53
CA ARG A 330 43.43 -22.77 -6.62
C ARG A 330 44.18 -22.46 -7.90
N PHE A 331 44.83 -23.47 -8.44
CA PHE A 331 45.29 -23.46 -9.82
C PHE A 331 44.06 -23.60 -10.73
N ARG A 332 43.80 -22.65 -11.58
CA ARG A 332 42.55 -22.53 -12.33
C ARG A 332 42.66 -23.02 -13.77
N ALA A 333 43.69 -22.59 -14.44
CA ALA A 333 43.85 -22.90 -15.85
C ALA A 333 45.28 -22.73 -16.32
N PHE A 334 45.62 -23.38 -17.43
CA PHE A 334 46.76 -23.08 -18.26
C PHE A 334 46.32 -21.92 -19.17
N GLY A 335 46.82 -20.70 -18.89
CA GLY A 335 46.48 -19.50 -19.64
C GLY A 335 47.36 -19.35 -20.89
N ASP A 336 47.02 -18.39 -21.76
CA ASP A 336 47.72 -18.14 -23.03
C ASP A 336 49.22 -17.85 -22.87
N SER A 337 49.62 -17.27 -21.77
CA SER A 337 51.02 -16.86 -21.53
C SER A 337 51.55 -17.29 -20.16
N GLY A 338 50.79 -18.01 -19.34
CA GLY A 338 51.19 -18.40 -18.00
C GLY A 338 50.18 -19.30 -17.31
N LEU A 339 50.41 -19.60 -16.04
CA LEU A 339 49.57 -20.42 -15.18
C LEU A 339 48.67 -19.53 -14.33
N ASP A 340 47.38 -19.78 -14.39
CA ASP A 340 46.38 -18.96 -13.68
C ASP A 340 46.05 -19.56 -12.30
N PHE A 341 46.32 -18.77 -11.27
CA PHE A 341 45.96 -19.05 -9.87
C PHE A 341 44.89 -18.11 -9.35
N GLU A 342 44.18 -18.54 -8.36
CA GLU A 342 43.21 -17.72 -7.64
C GLU A 342 43.34 -17.92 -6.14
N LEU A 343 43.65 -16.83 -5.42
CA LEU A 343 43.61 -16.77 -3.98
C LEU A 343 42.18 -16.44 -3.53
N LEU A 344 41.63 -17.27 -2.68
CA LEU A 344 40.26 -17.18 -2.15
C LEU A 344 40.37 -16.95 -0.63
N GLY A 345 39.91 -15.79 -0.18
CA GLY A 345 39.84 -15.46 1.25
C GLY A 345 38.45 -14.98 1.64
N TRP A 346 38.09 -15.17 2.90
CA TRP A 346 36.87 -14.62 3.46
C TRP A 346 37.15 -13.34 4.22
N ILE A 347 36.26 -12.35 4.08
CA ILE A 347 36.29 -11.07 4.77
C ILE A 347 35.01 -10.85 5.54
N GLN A 348 35.04 -10.09 6.64
CA GLN A 348 33.87 -9.89 7.50
C GLN A 348 32.78 -9.08 6.83
N GLU A 349 33.14 -8.01 6.13
CA GLU A 349 32.19 -7.07 5.54
C GLU A 349 32.45 -6.86 4.05
N PRO A 350 31.39 -6.86 3.21
CA PRO A 350 31.51 -6.60 1.76
C PRO A 350 32.12 -5.23 1.40
N VAL A 351 32.00 -4.25 2.30
CA VAL A 351 32.56 -2.91 2.12
C VAL A 351 34.10 -2.93 1.99
N LEU A 352 34.76 -3.88 2.66
CA LEU A 352 36.22 -4.00 2.70
C LEU A 352 36.81 -4.62 1.43
N ARG A 353 35.99 -5.26 0.56
CA ARG A 353 36.43 -6.01 -0.63
C ARG A 353 37.44 -5.24 -1.49
N GLY A 354 37.16 -3.98 -1.79
CA GLY A 354 38.02 -3.18 -2.67
C GLY A 354 39.39 -2.89 -2.08
N ARG A 355 39.39 -2.49 -0.79
CA ARG A 355 40.65 -2.18 -0.06
C ARG A 355 41.50 -3.43 0.12
N LEU A 356 40.93 -4.53 0.56
CA LEU A 356 41.65 -5.76 0.82
C LEU A 356 42.18 -6.38 -0.48
N ARG A 357 41.42 -6.35 -1.55
CA ARG A 357 41.91 -6.78 -2.85
C ARG A 357 43.15 -5.99 -3.30
N HIS A 358 43.15 -4.66 -3.10
CA HIS A 358 44.30 -3.83 -3.39
C HIS A 358 45.51 -4.23 -2.55
N LEU A 359 45.33 -4.38 -1.22
CA LEU A 359 46.42 -4.74 -0.33
C LEU A 359 47.04 -6.10 -0.67
N LEU A 360 46.20 -7.13 -0.88
CA LEU A 360 46.65 -8.44 -1.29
C LEU A 360 47.39 -8.43 -2.62
N CYS A 361 46.88 -7.72 -3.63
CA CYS A 361 47.59 -7.59 -4.91
C CYS A 361 48.98 -6.98 -4.74
N LYS A 362 49.10 -5.97 -3.84
CA LYS A 362 50.38 -5.32 -3.54
C LYS A 362 51.35 -6.26 -2.82
N GLU A 363 50.87 -7.01 -1.83
CA GLU A 363 51.67 -7.98 -1.09
C GLU A 363 52.11 -9.13 -1.98
N ILE A 364 51.25 -9.69 -2.80
CA ILE A 364 51.54 -10.75 -3.75
C ILE A 364 52.62 -10.29 -4.75
N TYR A 365 52.48 -9.08 -5.29
CA TYR A 365 53.44 -8.54 -6.25
C TYR A 365 54.84 -8.43 -5.63
N LYS A 366 54.96 -7.95 -4.38
CA LYS A 366 56.23 -7.83 -3.67
C LYS A 366 56.83 -9.22 -3.35
N ALA A 367 56.02 -10.13 -2.82
CA ALA A 367 56.47 -11.47 -2.49
C ALA A 367 56.96 -12.23 -3.72
N PHE A 368 56.28 -12.07 -4.86
CA PHE A 368 56.70 -12.68 -6.13
C PHE A 368 58.03 -12.12 -6.61
N ALA A 369 58.26 -10.80 -6.46
CA ALA A 369 59.53 -10.19 -6.79
C ALA A 369 60.68 -10.67 -5.88
N GLU A 370 60.44 -10.86 -4.56
CA GLU A 370 61.41 -11.37 -3.61
C GLU A 370 61.79 -12.83 -3.87
N GLU A 371 60.81 -13.68 -4.27
CA GLU A 371 60.99 -15.09 -4.56
C GLU A 371 61.40 -15.35 -6.04
N GLY A 372 61.54 -14.33 -6.87
CA GLY A 372 61.93 -14.46 -8.25
C GLY A 372 60.87 -15.13 -9.16
N ILE A 373 59.56 -15.10 -8.71
CA ILE A 373 58.46 -15.62 -9.50
C ILE A 373 58.08 -14.62 -10.57
N GLU A 374 58.20 -14.99 -11.83
CA GLU A 374 57.90 -14.13 -12.99
C GLU A 374 56.40 -14.01 -13.21
N ILE A 375 55.88 -12.78 -13.28
CA ILE A 375 54.53 -12.47 -13.79
C ILE A 375 54.69 -12.28 -15.32
N PRO A 376 54.07 -13.17 -16.12
CA PRO A 376 54.37 -13.18 -17.56
C PRO A 376 53.74 -12.02 -18.29
N TYR A 377 54.52 -11.41 -19.19
CA TYR A 377 53.96 -10.59 -20.25
C TYR A 377 53.27 -11.45 -21.32
N PRO A 378 52.37 -10.89 -22.14
CA PRO A 378 51.80 -11.62 -23.26
C PRO A 378 52.93 -12.14 -24.18
N LYS A 379 53.03 -13.48 -24.31
CA LYS A 379 54.03 -14.13 -25.18
C LYS A 379 53.37 -14.51 -26.48
N ARG A 380 54.07 -14.26 -27.61
CA ARG A 380 53.62 -14.63 -28.95
C ARG A 380 54.81 -15.20 -29.75
N ASP A 381 54.62 -16.36 -30.36
CA ASP A 381 55.51 -16.86 -31.32
C ASP A 381 55.23 -16.20 -32.70
N VAL A 382 56.23 -15.50 -33.24
CA VAL A 382 56.10 -14.78 -34.51
C VAL A 382 56.91 -15.49 -35.56
N TYR A 383 56.25 -16.09 -36.52
CA TYR A 383 56.90 -16.71 -37.69
C TYR A 383 57.01 -15.65 -38.79
N LEU A 384 58.21 -15.15 -39.05
CA LEU A 384 58.48 -14.22 -40.13
C LEU A 384 58.73 -15.01 -41.44
N HIS A 385 57.78 -14.99 -42.35
CA HIS A 385 57.94 -15.46 -43.67
C HIS A 385 58.53 -14.36 -44.55
N GLY A 386 59.84 -14.30 -44.65
CA GLY A 386 60.51 -13.39 -45.58
C GLY A 386 60.43 -13.99 -46.99
N ASP A 387 60.13 -13.12 -47.95
CA ASP A 387 60.39 -13.51 -49.36
C ASP A 387 61.86 -13.88 -49.48
N ALA A 388 62.13 -15.13 -49.87
CA ALA A 388 63.45 -15.54 -50.25
C ALA A 388 63.88 -14.66 -51.42
N GLY A 389 64.80 -13.75 -51.11
CA GLY A 389 65.29 -12.75 -52.05
C GLY A 389 65.60 -13.41 -53.40
N SER A 390 65.01 -12.86 -54.42
CA SER A 390 65.40 -13.16 -55.80
C SER A 390 66.90 -12.94 -55.91
N PRO A 391 67.71 -13.90 -56.41
CA PRO A 391 69.12 -13.63 -56.60
C PRO A 391 69.27 -12.51 -57.62
N ALA A 392 70.02 -11.47 -57.26
CA ALA A 392 70.46 -10.48 -58.24
C ALA A 392 71.16 -11.16 -59.38
N GLY A 393 70.49 -11.15 -60.49
CA GLY A 393 71.13 -11.60 -61.76
C GLY A 393 72.09 -10.51 -62.18
N ASP A 394 73.32 -10.97 -62.50
CA ASP A 394 74.38 -10.23 -63.21
C ASP A 394 73.91 -9.65 -64.52
#